data_a20de6998de71cfa3844dc44a7ac79d3
#
_entry.id   a20de6998de71cfa3844dc44a7ac79d3
#
_cell.length_a   1.000
_cell.length_b   1.000
_cell.length_c   1.000
_cell.angle_alpha   90.00
_cell.angle_beta   90.00
_cell.angle_gamma   90.00
#
_symmetry.space_group_name_H-M   'P 1'
#
loop_
_entity.id
_entity.type
_entity.pdbx_description
1 polymer ?
#
loop_
_entity_poly.entity_id
_entity_poly.type
_entity_poly.pdbx_seq_one_letter_code
_entity_poly.pdbx_strand_id
1 'polypeptide(L)' 'MDLRAQLQELAHRLHHEDDDAAKQLGAEVQRRIDEDDHHGLGERLNESAVEFETSHPDLSAFLLRIVDALSASGL' A
#
# COMPACT_ATOMS: atom_id res chain seq x y z
N MET A 1 -1.44 -10.63 -12.77
CA MET A 1 -0.35 -9.79 -12.26
C MET A 1 0.04 -10.24 -10.86
N ASP A 2 1.32 -10.30 -10.59
CA ASP A 2 1.83 -10.78 -9.32
C ASP A 2 1.57 -9.77 -8.19
N LEU A 3 0.94 -10.22 -7.12
CA LEU A 3 0.63 -9.37 -5.97
C LEU A 3 1.91 -8.78 -5.36
N ARG A 4 2.96 -9.59 -5.26
CA ARG A 4 4.24 -9.11 -4.71
C ARG A 4 4.81 -7.96 -5.54
N ALA A 5 4.73 -8.07 -6.86
CA ALA A 5 5.19 -7.01 -7.75
C ALA A 5 4.37 -5.74 -7.55
N GLN A 6 3.07 -5.87 -7.35
CA GLN A 6 2.20 -4.73 -7.08
C GLN A 6 2.55 -4.06 -5.76
N LEU A 7 2.83 -4.85 -4.73
CA LEU A 7 3.22 -4.32 -3.43
C LEU A 7 4.58 -3.62 -3.50
N GLN A 8 5.51 -4.17 -4.26
CA GLN A 8 6.82 -3.54 -4.46
C GLN A 8 6.68 -2.19 -5.18
N GLU A 9 5.82 -2.14 -6.19
CA GLU A 9 5.54 -0.89 -6.89
C GLU A 9 4.92 0.13 -5.95
N LEU A 10 4.00 -0.31 -5.09
CA LEU A 10 3.40 0.56 -4.09
C LEU A 10 4.44 1.11 -3.13
N ALA A 11 5.31 0.26 -2.60
CA ALA A 11 6.36 0.69 -1.68
C ALA A 11 7.28 1.70 -2.34
N HIS A 12 7.67 1.45 -3.59
CA HIS A 12 8.52 2.35 -4.35
C HIS A 12 7.85 3.72 -4.52
N ARG A 13 6.59 3.71 -4.89
CA ARG A 13 5.83 4.94 -5.09
C ARG A 13 5.69 5.73 -3.78
N LEU A 14 5.44 5.03 -2.67
CA LEU A 14 5.31 5.68 -1.37
C LEU A 14 6.63 6.32 -0.92
N HIS A 15 7.75 5.66 -1.19
CA HIS A 15 9.07 6.20 -0.85
C HIS A 15 9.40 7.48 -1.62
N HIS A 16 8.80 7.67 -2.78
CA HIS A 16 9.03 8.85 -3.61
C HIS A 16 8.07 9.99 -3.32
N GLU A 17 7.07 9.76 -2.47
CA GLU A 17 6.17 10.85 -2.08
C GLU A 17 6.86 11.80 -1.12
N ASP A 18 6.53 13.07 -1.22
CA ASP A 18 7.12 14.11 -0.39
C ASP A 18 6.28 14.34 0.88
N ASP A 19 5.92 13.25 1.54
CA ASP A 19 5.02 13.24 2.69
C ASP A 19 5.52 12.17 3.67
N ASP A 20 5.75 12.57 4.93
CA ASP A 20 6.29 11.67 5.95
C ASP A 20 5.37 10.46 6.20
N ALA A 21 4.06 10.68 6.19
CA ALA A 21 3.12 9.58 6.40
C ALA A 21 3.21 8.57 5.26
N ALA A 22 3.36 9.04 4.03
CA ALA A 22 3.52 8.15 2.87
C ALA A 22 4.83 7.38 2.97
N LYS A 23 5.91 8.04 3.37
CA LYS A 23 7.20 7.37 3.52
C LYS A 23 7.16 6.31 4.62
N GLN A 24 6.48 6.60 5.72
CA GLN A 24 6.31 5.62 6.80
C GLN A 24 5.50 4.41 6.34
N LEU A 25 4.45 4.65 5.58
CA LEU A 25 3.65 3.56 5.03
C LEU A 25 4.49 2.73 4.06
N GLY A 26 5.31 3.38 3.23
CA GLY A 26 6.21 2.70 2.31
C GLY A 26 7.16 1.77 3.05
N ALA A 27 7.74 2.23 4.16
CA ALA A 27 8.61 1.41 4.98
C ALA A 27 7.88 0.21 5.56
N GLU A 28 6.64 0.40 6.01
CA GLU A 28 5.83 -0.69 6.55
C GLU A 28 5.50 -1.72 5.47
N VAL A 29 5.12 -1.25 4.29
CA VAL A 29 4.81 -2.14 3.17
C VAL A 29 6.06 -2.95 2.78
N GLN A 30 7.21 -2.28 2.71
CA GLN A 30 8.45 -2.96 2.36
C GLN A 30 8.81 -4.03 3.40
N ARG A 31 8.63 -3.73 4.68
CA ARG A 31 8.88 -4.71 5.73
C ARG A 31 7.98 -5.92 5.59
N ARG A 32 6.68 -5.69 5.27
CA ARG A 32 5.74 -6.80 5.08
C ARG A 32 6.12 -7.66 3.88
N ILE A 33 6.62 -7.05 2.81
CA ILE A 33 7.11 -7.79 1.65
C ILE A 33 8.30 -8.66 2.05
N ASP A 34 9.24 -8.09 2.77
CA ASP A 34 10.46 -8.79 3.18
C ASP A 34 10.17 -9.97 4.12
N GLU A 35 9.16 -9.81 4.99
CA GLU A 35 8.75 -10.85 5.92
C GLU A 35 7.73 -11.82 5.32
N ASP A 36 7.29 -11.54 4.10
CA ASP A 36 6.24 -12.31 3.43
C ASP A 36 4.98 -12.42 4.29
N ASP A 37 4.65 -11.34 5.00
CA ASP A 37 3.52 -11.28 5.92
C ASP A 37 2.51 -10.24 5.43
N HIS A 38 1.35 -10.72 4.95
CA HIS A 38 0.31 -9.84 4.43
C HIS A 38 -0.88 -9.72 5.39
N HIS A 39 -0.76 -10.27 6.60
CA HIS A 39 -1.85 -10.26 7.57
C HIS A 39 -2.17 -8.83 8.00
N GLY A 40 -3.43 -8.44 7.87
CA GLY A 40 -3.87 -7.09 8.25
C GLY A 40 -3.44 -5.97 7.33
N LEU A 41 -2.67 -6.29 6.29
CA LEU A 41 -2.15 -5.28 5.37
C LEU A 41 -3.27 -4.59 4.59
N GLY A 42 -4.29 -5.36 4.16
CA GLY A 42 -5.42 -4.80 3.44
C GLY A 42 -6.14 -3.72 4.24
N GLU A 43 -6.39 -3.97 5.52
CA GLU A 43 -7.02 -2.99 6.40
C GLU A 43 -6.15 -1.75 6.57
N ARG A 44 -4.86 -1.96 6.76
CA ARG A 44 -3.92 -0.84 6.92
C ARG A 44 -3.89 0.05 5.68
N LEU A 45 -3.86 -0.57 4.50
CA LEU A 45 -3.85 0.19 3.24
C LEU A 45 -5.18 0.89 3.00
N ASN A 46 -6.29 0.27 3.38
CA ASN A 46 -7.60 0.89 3.24
C ASN A 46 -7.70 2.16 4.11
N GLU A 47 -7.25 2.09 5.35
CA GLU A 47 -7.21 3.25 6.24
C GLU A 47 -6.34 4.36 5.65
N SER A 48 -5.18 3.99 5.12
CA SER A 48 -4.28 4.95 4.50
C SER A 48 -4.89 5.60 3.28
N ALA A 49 -5.65 4.83 2.48
CA ALA A 49 -6.33 5.37 1.31
C ALA A 49 -7.31 6.48 1.72
N VAL A 50 -8.04 6.27 2.82
CA VAL A 50 -8.96 7.29 3.33
C VAL A 50 -8.18 8.53 3.76
N GLU A 51 -7.07 8.35 4.46
CA GLU A 51 -6.23 9.47 4.90
C GLU A 51 -5.68 10.29 3.74
N PHE A 52 -5.29 9.63 2.65
CA PHE A 52 -4.68 10.29 1.50
C PHE A 52 -5.68 10.78 0.46
N GLU A 53 -6.96 10.49 0.64
CA GLU A 53 -8.00 10.79 -0.34
C GLU A 53 -8.02 12.27 -0.74
N THR A 54 -7.83 13.16 0.22
CA THR A 54 -7.87 14.61 -0.02
C THR A 54 -6.54 15.14 -0.54
N SER A 55 -5.43 14.73 0.08
CA SER A 55 -4.12 15.30 -0.22
C SER A 55 -3.42 14.62 -1.40
N HIS A 56 -3.66 13.33 -1.59
CA HIS A 56 -3.01 12.54 -2.64
C HIS A 56 -4.02 11.59 -3.29
N PRO A 57 -4.99 12.12 -4.06
CA PRO A 57 -6.06 11.28 -4.61
C PRO A 57 -5.57 10.16 -5.51
N ASP A 58 -4.49 10.39 -6.27
CA ASP A 58 -3.93 9.34 -7.13
C ASP A 58 -3.36 8.19 -6.30
N LEU A 59 -2.67 8.54 -5.21
CA LEU A 59 -2.11 7.54 -4.32
C LEU A 59 -3.22 6.77 -3.61
N SER A 60 -4.27 7.47 -3.17
CA SER A 60 -5.43 6.83 -2.56
C SER A 60 -6.07 5.80 -3.49
N ALA A 61 -6.25 6.16 -4.75
CA ALA A 61 -6.81 5.24 -5.75
C ALA A 61 -5.92 4.02 -5.94
N PHE A 62 -4.60 4.22 -5.98
CA PHE A 62 -3.65 3.13 -6.10
C PHE A 62 -3.75 2.19 -4.89
N LEU A 63 -3.81 2.76 -3.70
CA LEU A 63 -3.94 1.96 -2.47
C LEU A 63 -5.18 1.07 -2.52
N LEU A 64 -6.31 1.62 -2.97
CA LEU A 64 -7.55 0.85 -3.07
C LEU A 64 -7.44 -0.28 -4.09
N ARG A 65 -6.71 -0.07 -5.17
CA ARG A 65 -6.47 -1.13 -6.16
C ARG A 65 -5.67 -2.27 -5.54
N ILE A 66 -4.69 -1.95 -4.72
CA ILE A 66 -3.90 -2.97 -4.02
C ILE A 66 -4.77 -3.71 -3.00
N VAL A 67 -5.64 -2.99 -2.30
CA VAL A 67 -6.59 -3.62 -1.37
C VAL A 67 -7.47 -4.63 -2.10
N ASP A 68 -7.98 -4.28 -3.28
CA ASP A 68 -8.76 -5.19 -4.10
C ASP A 68 -7.95 -6.44 -4.48
N ALA A 69 -6.69 -6.26 -4.86
CA ALA A 69 -5.82 -7.37 -5.21
C ALA A 69 -5.58 -8.30 -4.02
N LEU A 70 -5.41 -7.73 -2.83
CA LEU A 70 -5.26 -8.51 -1.61
C LEU A 70 -6.51 -9.32 -1.31
N SER A 71 -7.69 -8.70 -1.45
CA SER A 71 -8.96 -9.38 -1.25
C SER A 71 -9.15 -10.51 -2.25
N ALA A 72 -8.80 -10.27 -3.51
CA ALA A 72 -8.97 -11.27 -4.57
C ALA A 72 -8.06 -12.48 -4.35
N SER A 73 -6.92 -12.31 -3.67
CA SER A 73 -6.01 -13.41 -3.39
C SER A 73 -6.35 -14.14 -2.08
N GLY A 74 -7.41 -13.74 -1.40
CA GLY A 74 -7.86 -14.42 -0.17
C GLY A 74 -7.12 -14.00 1.09
N LEU A 75 -6.44 -12.90 1.06
CA LEU A 75 -5.68 -12.42 2.21
C LEU A 75 -6.46 -11.43 3.10
#